data_5cdc6a749f82e5c03a2f69f39536efb9
#
_entry.id   5cdc6a749f82e5c03a2f69f39536efb9
#
_cell.length_a   1.000
_cell.length_b   1.000
_cell.length_c   1.000
_cell.angle_alpha   90.00
_cell.angle_beta   90.00
_cell.angle_gamma   90.00
#
_symmetry.space_group_name_H-M   'P 1'
#
loop_
_entity.id
_entity.type
_entity.pdbx_description
1 polymer ?
#
loop_
_entity_poly.entity_id
_entity_poly.type
_entity_poly.pdbx_seq_one_letter_code
_entity_poly.pdbx_strand_id
1 'polypeptide(L)'
;GAENGIAASKEGAVILTNLKCYLLQADNGVKKVWETSYKSVGAKESKEGDETTGGGLAWGGGCSPSLTKDLVMFTDNQNPVNLLALDMKTGEVVASLPVIDELPEGSQVSVENSAIVYDNGAGTVSTIVCNWFGAGSAKLGEADNDSSIQSYENIYDVGWLRQGNKMIAPGIERVDTVKTEDGYEMKSIWCRDDIRDTSMMKLSTATGYIYGYVQDLDSGMWQFIMIDFETGETVFSMDVSDKPGYNNMAIGMYAGSSGNALYCPTGYLELLRLQDRFVYLPEMPYRKVDLDKAMRNILTQEEFTEDGGKGNVAGWLNTITVENVHPSTTVAIRMKGLAGKTDDFKLFAYGKDGKLTEVPEDLWKIQTEDGTIPEKLSEDTLYEVHVTVEDGGTFDLSETEKEIKIAVVLGY
;
A
#
# COMPACT_ATOMS: atom_id res chain seq x y z
N GLY A 1 13.80 -24.93 -9.90
CA GLY A 1 13.16 -24.70 -8.61
C GLY A 1 11.92 -23.85 -8.74
N ALA A 2 11.18 -23.70 -7.68
CA ALA A 2 10.14 -22.69 -7.51
C ALA A 2 10.62 -21.74 -6.42
N GLU A 3 10.64 -20.46 -6.68
CA GLU A 3 11.20 -19.47 -5.76
C GLU A 3 10.11 -18.56 -5.19
N ASN A 4 9.01 -18.39 -5.94
CA ASN A 4 7.94 -17.48 -5.60
C ASN A 4 6.69 -18.16 -5.08
N GLY A 5 5.68 -17.37 -4.76
CA GLY A 5 4.44 -17.84 -4.17
C GLY A 5 3.62 -18.74 -5.07
N ILE A 6 2.67 -19.43 -4.47
CA ILE A 6 1.68 -20.27 -5.13
C ILE A 6 0.38 -19.50 -5.17
N ALA A 7 -0.22 -19.37 -6.35
CA ALA A 7 -1.56 -18.80 -6.48
C ALA A 7 -2.61 -19.91 -6.47
N ALA A 8 -3.71 -19.71 -5.76
CA ALA A 8 -4.77 -20.69 -5.64
C ALA A 8 -6.12 -20.14 -6.07
N SER A 9 -6.89 -20.98 -6.73
CA SER A 9 -8.28 -20.73 -7.12
C SER A 9 -9.12 -21.98 -6.89
N LYS A 10 -10.41 -21.93 -7.24
CA LYS A 10 -11.28 -23.11 -7.23
C LYS A 10 -10.84 -24.18 -8.25
N GLU A 11 -10.07 -23.81 -9.25
CA GLU A 11 -9.55 -24.71 -10.28
C GLU A 11 -8.29 -25.45 -9.81
N GLY A 12 -7.67 -24.99 -8.73
CA GLY A 12 -6.48 -25.60 -8.15
C GLY A 12 -5.40 -24.59 -7.78
N ALA A 13 -4.18 -25.10 -7.56
CA ALA A 13 -3.00 -24.32 -7.26
C ALA A 13 -2.11 -24.16 -8.49
N VAL A 14 -1.79 -22.92 -8.85
CA VAL A 14 -0.85 -22.61 -9.92
C VAL A 14 0.53 -22.40 -9.33
N ILE A 15 1.50 -23.13 -9.84
CA ILE A 15 2.91 -23.07 -9.42
C ILE A 15 3.77 -22.71 -10.61
N LEU A 16 4.56 -21.66 -10.44
CA LEU A 16 5.55 -21.24 -11.41
C LEU A 16 6.93 -21.74 -10.96
N THR A 17 7.62 -22.40 -11.88
CA THR A 17 9.03 -22.79 -11.72
C THR A 17 9.88 -22.03 -12.74
N ASN A 18 11.19 -22.16 -12.67
CA ASN A 18 12.08 -21.54 -13.64
C ASN A 18 12.00 -22.11 -15.09
N LEU A 19 11.16 -23.10 -15.32
CA LEU A 19 11.02 -23.74 -16.66
C LEU A 19 9.57 -23.98 -17.07
N LYS A 20 8.67 -24.08 -16.10
CA LYS A 20 7.28 -24.50 -16.35
C LYS A 20 6.30 -23.84 -15.40
N CYS A 21 5.10 -23.63 -15.89
CA CYS A 21 3.92 -23.34 -15.11
C CYS A 21 3.06 -24.61 -14.97
N TYR A 22 2.50 -24.84 -13.80
CA TYR A 22 1.68 -26.02 -13.48
C TYR A 22 0.35 -25.61 -12.88
N LEU A 23 -0.71 -26.32 -13.23
CA LEU A 23 -1.95 -26.36 -12.45
C LEU A 23 -2.04 -27.71 -11.74
N LEU A 24 -2.17 -27.67 -10.43
CA LEU A 24 -2.29 -28.82 -9.56
C LEU A 24 -3.62 -28.80 -8.82
N GLN A 25 -4.26 -29.95 -8.70
CA GLN A 25 -5.50 -30.13 -7.91
C GLN A 25 -5.27 -31.14 -6.78
N ALA A 26 -6.04 -30.97 -5.70
CA ALA A 26 -6.14 -31.96 -4.63
C ALA A 26 -7.31 -32.91 -4.93
N ASP A 27 -6.97 -34.16 -5.27
CA ASP A 27 -7.94 -35.23 -5.53
C ASP A 27 -7.33 -36.57 -5.06
N ASN A 28 -7.58 -36.95 -3.81
CA ASN A 28 -6.95 -38.08 -3.14
C ASN A 28 -5.40 -38.12 -3.25
N GLY A 29 -4.80 -36.94 -3.20
CA GLY A 29 -3.40 -36.63 -3.43
C GLY A 29 -3.24 -35.43 -4.33
N VAL A 30 -2.05 -35.17 -4.81
CA VAL A 30 -1.76 -34.07 -5.76
C VAL A 30 -1.83 -34.60 -7.18
N LYS A 31 -2.71 -34.02 -7.99
CA LYS A 31 -2.88 -34.34 -9.41
C LYS A 31 -2.48 -33.15 -10.27
N LYS A 32 -1.61 -33.40 -11.23
CA LYS A 32 -1.28 -32.43 -12.26
C LYS A 32 -2.41 -32.37 -13.31
N VAL A 33 -3.02 -31.20 -13.49
CA VAL A 33 -4.04 -30.96 -14.51
C VAL A 33 -3.37 -30.67 -15.84
N TRP A 34 -2.46 -29.67 -15.83
CA TRP A 34 -1.64 -29.35 -17.01
C TRP A 34 -0.25 -28.85 -16.57
N GLU A 35 0.67 -28.84 -17.52
CA GLU A 35 1.97 -28.17 -17.43
C GLU A 35 2.28 -27.48 -18.74
N THR A 36 2.85 -26.29 -18.66
CA THR A 36 3.27 -25.50 -19.81
C THR A 36 4.71 -25.07 -19.65
N SER A 37 5.52 -25.40 -20.62
CA SER A 37 6.90 -24.93 -20.70
C SER A 37 6.93 -23.51 -21.24
N TYR A 38 7.74 -22.66 -20.68
CA TYR A 38 7.99 -21.31 -21.19
C TYR A 38 9.50 -21.05 -21.21
N LYS A 39 9.91 -20.09 -21.99
CA LYS A 39 11.29 -19.63 -21.99
C LYS A 39 11.48 -18.69 -20.81
N SER A 40 12.56 -18.87 -20.08
CA SER A 40 12.93 -17.98 -18.99
C SER A 40 14.44 -17.96 -18.86
N VAL A 41 14.97 -17.05 -18.07
CA VAL A 41 16.34 -17.14 -17.63
C VAL A 41 16.44 -18.33 -16.68
N GLY A 42 16.82 -19.48 -17.20
CA GLY A 42 16.96 -20.72 -16.44
C GLY A 42 18.17 -20.67 -15.52
N ALA A 43 18.05 -21.36 -14.38
CA ALA A 43 19.10 -21.41 -13.36
C ALA A 43 20.48 -21.81 -13.91
N LYS A 44 20.53 -22.58 -14.97
CA LYS A 44 21.80 -23.03 -15.58
C LYS A 44 22.40 -21.93 -16.47
N GLU A 45 21.60 -21.28 -17.24
CA GLU A 45 22.01 -20.22 -18.17
C GLU A 45 22.38 -18.93 -17.41
N SER A 46 21.67 -18.59 -16.34
CA SER A 46 22.00 -17.46 -15.49
C SER A 46 23.25 -17.67 -14.61
N LYS A 47 23.68 -18.92 -14.40
CA LYS A 47 24.93 -19.19 -13.66
C LYS A 47 26.20 -19.01 -14.49
N GLU A 48 26.09 -19.02 -15.80
CA GLU A 48 27.26 -18.96 -16.71
C GLU A 48 27.57 -17.58 -17.26
N GLY A 49 27.15 -16.53 -16.58
CA GLY A 49 27.64 -15.18 -16.86
C GLY A 49 26.65 -14.22 -17.48
N ASP A 50 25.37 -14.47 -17.43
CA ASP A 50 24.40 -13.43 -17.72
C ASP A 50 24.18 -12.56 -16.48
N GLU A 51 24.99 -11.50 -16.38
CA GLU A 51 24.92 -10.49 -15.33
C GLU A 51 23.67 -9.63 -15.45
N THR A 52 22.82 -9.89 -16.43
CA THR A 52 21.65 -9.06 -16.76
C THR A 52 20.42 -9.38 -15.91
N THR A 53 20.40 -10.45 -15.15
CA THR A 53 19.27 -10.84 -14.33
C THR A 53 19.34 -10.31 -12.91
N GLY A 54 19.66 -9.13 -12.75
CA GLY A 54 19.72 -8.23 -11.61
C GLY A 54 19.25 -8.60 -10.22
N GLY A 55 18.86 -9.80 -9.92
CA GLY A 55 18.41 -10.17 -8.59
C GLY A 55 18.45 -11.66 -8.31
N GLY A 56 18.62 -12.04 -7.06
CA GLY A 56 18.61 -13.43 -6.61
C GLY A 56 17.28 -14.14 -6.80
N LEU A 57 16.19 -13.41 -6.97
CA LEU A 57 14.83 -13.94 -7.13
C LEU A 57 14.29 -13.83 -8.57
N ALA A 58 15.09 -13.31 -9.51
CA ALA A 58 14.68 -13.10 -10.90
C ALA A 58 14.75 -14.35 -11.78
N TRP A 59 15.11 -15.49 -11.23
CA TRP A 59 15.29 -16.71 -12.00
C TRP A 59 13.94 -17.31 -12.39
N GLY A 60 13.81 -17.65 -13.65
CA GLY A 60 12.55 -18.10 -14.20
C GLY A 60 11.58 -16.94 -14.40
N GLY A 61 10.32 -17.11 -14.03
CA GLY A 61 9.32 -16.07 -14.09
C GLY A 61 9.52 -14.93 -13.11
N GLY A 62 10.41 -15.10 -12.11
CA GLY A 62 10.73 -14.09 -11.09
C GLY A 62 9.57 -13.66 -10.19
N CYS A 63 8.32 -13.92 -10.54
CA CYS A 63 7.13 -13.47 -9.84
C CYS A 63 6.20 -14.62 -9.44
N SER A 64 5.35 -14.40 -8.46
CA SER A 64 4.21 -15.30 -8.22
C SER A 64 3.17 -15.09 -9.31
N PRO A 65 2.52 -16.16 -9.83
CA PRO A 65 1.49 -16.00 -10.82
C PRO A 65 0.27 -15.27 -10.24
N SER A 66 -0.36 -14.44 -11.04
CA SER A 66 -1.64 -13.77 -10.72
C SER A 66 -2.77 -14.42 -11.52
N LEU A 67 -3.91 -14.64 -10.87
CA LEU A 67 -5.01 -15.41 -11.45
C LEU A 67 -6.25 -14.57 -11.64
N THR A 68 -6.92 -14.77 -12.78
CA THR A 68 -8.32 -14.40 -12.98
C THR A 68 -9.17 -15.65 -13.11
N LYS A 69 -10.44 -15.49 -13.44
CA LYS A 69 -11.31 -16.62 -13.70
C LYS A 69 -10.84 -17.48 -14.89
N ASP A 70 -10.34 -16.81 -15.94
CA ASP A 70 -10.05 -17.46 -17.22
C ASP A 70 -8.56 -17.48 -17.56
N LEU A 71 -7.71 -16.68 -16.90
CA LEU A 71 -6.31 -16.52 -17.25
C LEU A 71 -5.36 -16.69 -16.04
N VAL A 72 -4.16 -17.17 -16.34
CA VAL A 72 -2.97 -17.14 -15.48
C VAL A 72 -1.99 -16.15 -16.09
N MET A 73 -1.61 -15.12 -15.31
CA MET A 73 -0.73 -14.04 -15.72
C MET A 73 0.60 -14.12 -14.99
N PHE A 74 1.70 -14.02 -15.70
CA PHE A 74 3.05 -13.93 -15.13
C PHE A 74 4.05 -13.43 -16.19
N THR A 75 5.25 -13.06 -15.75
CA THR A 75 6.35 -12.65 -16.63
C THR A 75 7.36 -13.79 -16.83
N ASP A 76 8.11 -13.77 -17.95
CA ASP A 76 9.10 -14.79 -18.26
C ASP A 76 10.54 -14.40 -17.90
N ASN A 77 10.77 -13.12 -17.57
CA ASN A 77 12.11 -12.56 -17.31
C ASN A 77 13.16 -12.84 -18.41
N GLN A 78 12.70 -12.96 -19.65
CA GLN A 78 13.59 -12.96 -20.80
C GLN A 78 14.15 -11.55 -21.06
N ASN A 79 14.94 -11.39 -22.07
CA ASN A 79 15.35 -10.09 -22.59
C ASN A 79 14.91 -9.99 -24.07
N PRO A 80 13.86 -9.18 -24.39
CA PRO A 80 13.01 -8.44 -23.46
C PRO A 80 12.16 -9.34 -22.53
N VAL A 81 11.73 -8.78 -21.43
CA VAL A 81 10.77 -9.43 -20.52
C VAL A 81 9.40 -9.47 -21.19
N ASN A 82 8.74 -10.61 -21.19
CA ASN A 82 7.38 -10.72 -21.71
C ASN A 82 6.38 -10.99 -20.57
N LEU A 83 5.22 -10.34 -20.65
CA LEU A 83 4.03 -10.73 -19.92
C LEU A 83 3.35 -11.87 -20.71
N LEU A 84 3.05 -12.97 -20.03
CA LEU A 84 2.37 -14.12 -20.58
C LEU A 84 0.96 -14.25 -19.99
N ALA A 85 -0.02 -14.56 -20.82
CA ALA A 85 -1.33 -15.02 -20.42
C ALA A 85 -1.54 -16.48 -20.85
N LEU A 86 -1.83 -17.34 -19.89
CA LEU A 86 -2.19 -18.73 -20.16
C LEU A 86 -3.69 -18.92 -19.89
N ASP A 87 -4.34 -19.73 -20.70
CA ASP A 87 -5.72 -20.18 -20.42
C ASP A 87 -5.72 -21.03 -19.13
N MET A 88 -6.59 -20.69 -18.20
CA MET A 88 -6.65 -21.34 -16.88
C MET A 88 -6.98 -22.84 -16.98
N LYS A 89 -7.74 -23.26 -17.99
CA LYS A 89 -8.19 -24.66 -18.11
C LYS A 89 -7.23 -25.54 -18.85
N THR A 90 -6.61 -25.01 -19.93
CA THR A 90 -5.75 -25.78 -20.81
C THR A 90 -4.26 -25.58 -20.53
N GLY A 91 -3.88 -24.45 -19.93
CA GLY A 91 -2.50 -24.04 -19.77
C GLY A 91 -1.84 -23.52 -21.05
N GLU A 92 -2.57 -23.41 -22.16
CA GLU A 92 -2.04 -22.86 -23.40
C GLU A 92 -1.71 -21.37 -23.26
N VAL A 93 -0.57 -20.95 -23.81
CA VAL A 93 -0.25 -19.51 -23.91
C VAL A 93 -1.17 -18.91 -24.95
N VAL A 94 -2.07 -18.04 -24.52
CA VAL A 94 -3.10 -17.41 -25.37
C VAL A 94 -2.73 -16.00 -25.79
N ALA A 95 -1.84 -15.32 -25.07
CA ALA A 95 -1.27 -14.04 -25.46
C ALA A 95 0.07 -13.79 -24.80
N SER A 96 0.91 -12.97 -25.42
CA SER A 96 2.21 -12.54 -24.90
C SER A 96 2.56 -11.18 -25.46
N LEU A 97 3.15 -10.31 -24.62
CA LEU A 97 3.61 -8.98 -24.99
C LEU A 97 4.93 -8.66 -24.28
N PRO A 98 5.96 -8.13 -24.98
CA PRO A 98 7.08 -7.48 -24.32
C PRO A 98 6.60 -6.34 -23.42
N VAL A 99 7.18 -6.22 -22.22
CA VAL A 99 6.78 -5.19 -21.26
C VAL A 99 8.01 -4.41 -20.78
N ILE A 100 7.77 -3.13 -20.49
CA ILE A 100 8.79 -2.20 -20.00
C ILE A 100 9.99 -2.17 -20.97
N ASP A 101 9.71 -2.23 -22.26
CA ASP A 101 10.73 -2.22 -23.32
C ASP A 101 11.01 -0.81 -23.88
N GLU A 102 10.24 0.19 -23.49
CA GLU A 102 10.41 1.61 -23.82
C GLU A 102 11.28 2.38 -22.82
N LEU A 103 12.24 1.71 -22.21
CA LEU A 103 13.18 2.36 -21.28
C LEU A 103 14.38 2.98 -22.01
N PRO A 104 15.07 3.95 -21.39
CA PRO A 104 16.32 4.49 -21.93
C PRO A 104 17.34 3.39 -22.26
N GLU A 105 18.13 3.60 -23.31
CA GLU A 105 19.16 2.64 -23.76
C GLU A 105 20.11 2.27 -22.61
N GLY A 106 20.34 0.96 -22.43
CA GLY A 106 21.16 0.42 -21.36
C GLY A 106 20.40 0.16 -20.05
N SER A 107 19.10 0.47 -19.98
CA SER A 107 18.28 0.05 -18.86
C SER A 107 18.09 -1.46 -18.83
N GLN A 108 18.03 -2.03 -17.63
CA GLN A 108 17.78 -3.44 -17.43
C GLN A 108 16.41 -3.64 -16.80
N VAL A 109 15.74 -4.73 -17.15
CA VAL A 109 14.40 -5.08 -16.65
C VAL A 109 14.46 -6.44 -15.99
N SER A 110 13.90 -6.52 -14.80
CA SER A 110 13.67 -7.76 -14.06
C SER A 110 12.41 -7.62 -13.25
N VAL A 111 11.51 -8.55 -13.37
CA VAL A 111 10.25 -8.54 -12.62
C VAL A 111 10.35 -9.61 -11.53
N GLU A 112 10.33 -9.17 -10.28
CA GLU A 112 10.40 -10.04 -9.10
C GLU A 112 9.11 -9.95 -8.26
N ASN A 113 8.32 -8.92 -8.46
CA ASN A 113 7.03 -8.72 -7.81
C ASN A 113 5.88 -9.32 -8.62
N SER A 114 4.88 -9.84 -7.92
CA SER A 114 3.64 -10.26 -8.56
C SER A 114 2.94 -9.07 -9.20
N ALA A 115 2.52 -9.22 -10.45
CA ALA A 115 1.76 -8.20 -11.13
C ALA A 115 0.41 -7.95 -10.45
N ILE A 116 -0.04 -6.70 -10.46
CA ILE A 116 -1.42 -6.38 -10.15
C ILE A 116 -2.28 -6.84 -11.33
N VAL A 117 -3.34 -7.58 -11.05
CA VAL A 117 -4.29 -8.04 -12.08
C VAL A 117 -5.69 -7.64 -11.70
N TYR A 118 -6.38 -6.96 -12.61
CA TYR A 118 -7.76 -6.54 -12.48
C TYR A 118 -8.60 -7.03 -13.66
N ASP A 119 -9.54 -7.94 -13.39
CA ASP A 119 -10.52 -8.41 -14.35
C ASP A 119 -11.79 -7.54 -14.23
N ASN A 120 -12.14 -6.80 -15.28
CA ASN A 120 -13.31 -5.93 -15.27
C ASN A 120 -14.64 -6.69 -15.45
N GLY A 121 -14.59 -8.02 -15.61
CA GLY A 121 -15.76 -8.86 -15.83
C GLY A 121 -16.43 -8.71 -17.21
N ALA A 122 -15.91 -7.83 -18.07
CA ALA A 122 -16.42 -7.52 -19.39
C ALA A 122 -15.47 -7.94 -20.53
N GLY A 123 -14.50 -8.80 -20.24
CA GLY A 123 -13.57 -9.37 -21.20
C GLY A 123 -12.23 -8.65 -21.30
N THR A 124 -11.94 -7.70 -20.40
CA THR A 124 -10.61 -7.08 -20.29
C THR A 124 -9.98 -7.41 -18.97
N VAL A 125 -8.75 -7.89 -19.00
CA VAL A 125 -7.88 -8.10 -17.85
C VAL A 125 -6.73 -7.11 -17.94
N SER A 126 -6.69 -6.14 -17.02
CA SER A 126 -5.60 -5.19 -16.90
C SER A 126 -4.52 -5.76 -15.99
N THR A 127 -3.28 -5.70 -16.45
CA THR A 127 -2.12 -6.17 -15.69
C THR A 127 -1.11 -5.04 -15.55
N ILE A 128 -0.66 -4.76 -14.32
CA ILE A 128 0.36 -3.76 -14.05
C ILE A 128 1.63 -4.49 -13.63
N VAL A 129 2.69 -4.27 -14.39
CA VAL A 129 4.01 -4.86 -14.20
C VAL A 129 4.98 -3.76 -13.75
N CYS A 130 5.80 -4.06 -12.75
CA CYS A 130 6.80 -3.14 -12.23
C CYS A 130 8.19 -3.70 -12.46
N ASN A 131 9.12 -2.87 -12.93
CA ASN A 131 10.53 -3.20 -12.98
C ASN A 131 11.13 -3.17 -11.58
N TRP A 132 11.73 -4.26 -11.20
CA TRP A 132 12.36 -4.40 -9.89
C TRP A 132 13.87 -4.60 -9.96
N PHE A 133 14.46 -4.38 -11.13
CA PHE A 133 15.90 -4.53 -11.31
C PHE A 133 16.68 -3.66 -10.33
N GLY A 134 17.52 -4.30 -9.55
CA GLY A 134 18.35 -3.63 -8.54
C GLY A 134 17.68 -3.36 -7.20
N ALA A 135 16.35 -3.51 -7.06
CA ALA A 135 15.63 -3.13 -5.84
C ALA A 135 15.88 -4.06 -4.65
N GLY A 136 16.10 -5.33 -4.88
CA GLY A 136 16.34 -6.34 -3.84
C GLY A 136 17.61 -7.14 -4.02
N SER A 137 18.44 -6.74 -4.98
CA SER A 137 19.62 -7.51 -5.33
C SER A 137 20.77 -7.27 -4.36
N ALA A 138 21.36 -8.36 -3.92
CA ALA A 138 22.66 -8.34 -3.26
C ALA A 138 23.81 -7.90 -4.19
N LYS A 139 23.54 -7.77 -5.48
CA LYS A 139 24.53 -7.32 -6.50
C LYS A 139 24.31 -5.87 -6.89
N LEU A 140 23.93 -5.03 -5.96
CA LEU A 140 23.79 -3.61 -6.18
C LEU A 140 25.17 -2.96 -6.28
N GLY A 141 25.66 -2.82 -7.51
CA GLY A 141 26.88 -2.13 -7.83
C GLY A 141 28.04 -3.01 -8.26
N GLU A 142 28.97 -2.38 -8.95
CA GLU A 142 30.24 -2.97 -9.33
C GLU A 142 31.06 -3.45 -8.12
N ALA A 143 30.63 -3.04 -6.94
CA ALA A 143 31.43 -3.21 -5.78
C ALA A 143 31.43 -4.63 -5.33
N ASP A 144 30.39 -5.39 -5.47
CA ASP A 144 30.54 -6.61 -4.74
C ASP A 144 29.55 -7.70 -5.06
N ASN A 145 30.01 -8.64 -5.78
CA ASN A 145 29.60 -10.04 -5.69
C ASN A 145 29.88 -10.64 -4.29
N ASP A 146 29.99 -9.82 -3.27
CA ASP A 146 30.27 -10.28 -1.93
C ASP A 146 28.95 -10.73 -1.29
N SER A 147 28.83 -12.03 -1.05
CA SER A 147 27.71 -12.62 -0.35
C SER A 147 27.51 -12.05 1.06
N SER A 148 28.48 -11.32 1.59
CA SER A 148 28.38 -10.61 2.86
C SER A 148 27.35 -9.47 2.83
N ILE A 149 27.02 -8.95 1.64
CA ILE A 149 25.97 -7.95 1.46
C ILE A 149 24.58 -8.46 1.88
N GLN A 150 24.40 -9.76 1.94
CA GLN A 150 23.18 -10.39 2.45
C GLN A 150 23.13 -10.45 3.99
N SER A 151 24.19 -10.05 4.68
CA SER A 151 24.14 -9.96 6.13
C SER A 151 23.23 -8.80 6.58
N TYR A 152 22.52 -9.02 7.66
CA TYR A 152 21.61 -8.03 8.23
C TYR A 152 22.30 -6.69 8.55
N GLU A 153 23.57 -6.71 8.88
CA GLU A 153 24.40 -5.52 9.11
C GLU A 153 24.58 -4.69 7.84
N ASN A 154 24.67 -5.31 6.69
CA ASN A 154 24.86 -4.61 5.42
C ASN A 154 23.57 -4.02 4.84
N ILE A 155 22.41 -4.52 5.21
CA ILE A 155 21.12 -3.90 4.86
C ILE A 155 21.03 -2.48 5.45
N TYR A 156 21.68 -2.25 6.58
CA TYR A 156 21.73 -0.97 7.25
C TYR A 156 22.99 -0.16 6.93
N ASP A 157 23.92 -0.70 6.14
CA ASP A 157 25.04 0.05 5.66
C ASP A 157 24.57 1.11 4.65
N VAL A 158 24.58 2.31 5.13
CA VAL A 158 24.08 3.51 4.47
C VAL A 158 24.73 3.76 3.10
N GLY A 159 25.92 3.22 2.88
CA GLY A 159 26.68 3.47 1.66
C GLY A 159 26.07 2.83 0.43
N TRP A 160 25.78 1.55 0.48
CA TRP A 160 25.31 0.83 -0.69
C TRP A 160 23.81 1.10 -0.99
N LEU A 161 22.98 1.33 0.02
CA LEU A 161 21.60 1.72 -0.20
C LEU A 161 21.49 3.11 -0.85
N ARG A 162 22.41 4.02 -0.55
CA ARG A 162 22.52 5.29 -1.27
C ARG A 162 23.02 5.11 -2.71
N GLN A 163 23.92 4.18 -2.93
CA GLN A 163 24.35 3.81 -4.28
C GLN A 163 23.24 3.10 -5.03
N GLY A 164 22.44 2.31 -4.33
CA GLY A 164 21.21 1.70 -4.83
C GLY A 164 20.25 2.71 -5.48
N ASN A 165 20.25 3.96 -5.04
CA ASN A 165 19.47 5.02 -5.66
C ASN A 165 19.74 5.19 -7.15
N LYS A 166 20.95 4.91 -7.60
CA LYS A 166 21.35 5.00 -9.00
C LYS A 166 21.17 3.70 -9.77
N MET A 167 20.86 2.63 -9.06
CA MET A 167 20.88 1.28 -9.59
C MET A 167 19.50 0.61 -9.66
N ILE A 168 18.55 1.10 -8.88
CA ILE A 168 17.15 0.69 -9.04
C ILE A 168 16.68 1.25 -10.37
N ALA A 169 16.34 0.37 -11.30
CA ALA A 169 15.86 0.78 -12.60
C ALA A 169 14.39 1.22 -12.51
N PRO A 170 13.98 2.24 -13.26
CA PRO A 170 12.59 2.63 -13.36
C PRO A 170 11.82 1.65 -14.23
N GLY A 171 10.51 1.75 -14.20
CA GLY A 171 9.62 1.09 -15.15
C GLY A 171 8.36 0.56 -14.50
N ILE A 172 7.21 1.07 -14.93
CA ILE A 172 5.89 0.54 -14.60
C ILE A 172 5.05 0.60 -15.86
N GLU A 173 4.35 -0.50 -16.16
CA GLU A 173 3.52 -0.58 -17.35
C GLU A 173 2.17 -1.22 -17.06
N ARG A 174 1.11 -0.64 -17.63
CA ARG A 174 -0.21 -1.26 -17.70
C ARG A 174 -0.40 -1.88 -19.08
N VAL A 175 -0.72 -3.17 -19.08
CA VAL A 175 -1.12 -3.95 -20.26
C VAL A 175 -2.55 -4.42 -20.08
N ASP A 176 -3.38 -4.18 -21.08
CA ASP A 176 -4.72 -4.74 -21.14
C ASP A 176 -4.73 -5.97 -22.05
N THR A 177 -5.21 -7.09 -21.52
CA THR A 177 -5.48 -8.34 -22.24
C THR A 177 -6.96 -8.40 -22.53
N VAL A 178 -7.32 -8.28 -23.80
CA VAL A 178 -8.71 -8.18 -24.25
C VAL A 178 -9.13 -9.47 -24.92
N LYS A 179 -10.28 -10.00 -24.52
CA LYS A 179 -10.89 -11.16 -25.16
C LYS A 179 -11.55 -10.73 -26.48
N THR A 180 -11.17 -11.36 -27.57
CA THR A 180 -11.70 -11.14 -28.93
C THR A 180 -12.47 -12.36 -29.43
N GLU A 181 -13.04 -12.28 -30.63
CA GLU A 181 -13.68 -13.44 -31.27
C GLU A 181 -12.66 -14.55 -31.59
N ASP A 182 -11.42 -14.17 -31.90
CA ASP A 182 -10.34 -15.09 -32.29
C ASP A 182 -9.41 -15.52 -31.14
N GLY A 183 -9.67 -15.06 -29.91
CA GLY A 183 -8.83 -15.40 -28.75
C GLY A 183 -8.58 -14.21 -27.82
N TYR A 184 -7.31 -13.90 -27.54
CA TYR A 184 -6.91 -12.80 -26.68
C TYR A 184 -5.86 -11.93 -27.36
N GLU A 185 -5.96 -10.63 -27.17
CA GLU A 185 -4.99 -9.65 -27.63
C GLU A 185 -4.45 -8.85 -26.42
N MET A 186 -3.14 -8.59 -26.41
CA MET A 186 -2.50 -7.72 -25.42
C MET A 186 -2.13 -6.39 -26.02
N LYS A 187 -2.33 -5.32 -25.24
CA LYS A 187 -1.96 -3.96 -25.64
C LYS A 187 -1.40 -3.21 -24.45
N SER A 188 -0.24 -2.57 -24.63
CA SER A 188 0.27 -1.55 -23.70
C SER A 188 -0.69 -0.35 -23.70
N ILE A 189 -1.09 0.08 -22.51
CA ILE A 189 -1.98 1.23 -22.33
C ILE A 189 -1.16 2.48 -21.97
N TRP A 190 -0.25 2.31 -21.02
CA TRP A 190 0.76 3.32 -20.65
C TRP A 190 1.99 2.65 -20.05
N CYS A 191 3.14 3.24 -20.29
CA CYS A 191 4.42 2.87 -19.68
C CYS A 191 5.05 4.12 -19.04
N ARG A 192 5.62 3.96 -17.86
CA ARG A 192 6.32 5.00 -17.10
C ARG A 192 7.76 4.58 -16.90
N ASP A 193 8.69 5.40 -17.39
CA ASP A 193 10.14 5.21 -17.31
C ASP A 193 10.82 6.04 -16.22
N ASP A 194 10.02 6.77 -15.43
CA ASP A 194 10.45 7.70 -14.40
C ASP A 194 10.14 7.23 -12.96
N ILE A 195 9.47 6.09 -12.78
CA ILE A 195 9.08 5.57 -11.46
C ILE A 195 9.93 4.37 -11.08
N ARG A 196 10.59 4.46 -9.92
CA ARG A 196 11.36 3.36 -9.31
C ARG A 196 10.57 2.73 -8.18
N ASP A 197 9.91 1.63 -8.46
CA ASP A 197 9.15 0.90 -7.46
C ASP A 197 10.02 -0.11 -6.70
N THR A 198 9.86 -0.15 -5.39
CA THR A 198 10.48 -1.17 -4.52
C THR A 198 9.45 -1.94 -3.71
N SER A 199 8.18 -1.66 -3.92
CA SER A 199 7.07 -2.24 -3.17
C SER A 199 6.21 -3.16 -4.05
N MET A 200 5.32 -3.91 -3.43
CA MET A 200 4.20 -4.53 -4.13
C MET A 200 3.04 -3.54 -4.11
N MET A 201 2.90 -2.75 -5.17
CA MET A 201 1.83 -1.77 -5.32
C MET A 201 0.43 -2.38 -5.16
N LYS A 202 -0.56 -1.55 -4.90
CA LYS A 202 -1.95 -1.95 -4.72
C LYS A 202 -2.88 -1.08 -5.56
N LEU A 203 -3.76 -1.71 -6.31
CA LEU A 203 -4.86 -1.04 -7.00
C LEU A 203 -6.11 -1.04 -6.11
N SER A 204 -6.70 0.13 -5.91
CA SER A 204 -8.02 0.28 -5.33
C SER A 204 -9.05 0.47 -6.44
N THR A 205 -9.89 -0.52 -6.66
CA THR A 205 -10.97 -0.42 -7.64
C THR A 205 -12.08 0.55 -7.24
N ALA A 206 -12.14 0.92 -5.95
CA ALA A 206 -13.09 1.90 -5.46
C ALA A 206 -12.67 3.35 -5.78
N THR A 207 -11.36 3.61 -5.83
CA THR A 207 -10.83 4.96 -6.11
C THR A 207 -10.29 5.13 -7.53
N GLY A 208 -9.96 4.02 -8.21
CA GLY A 208 -9.31 4.06 -9.50
C GLY A 208 -7.82 4.45 -9.43
N TYR A 209 -7.19 4.33 -8.25
CA TYR A 209 -5.79 4.67 -8.07
C TYR A 209 -4.94 3.45 -7.71
N ILE A 210 -3.70 3.47 -8.21
CA ILE A 210 -2.63 2.55 -7.83
C ILE A 210 -1.81 3.25 -6.74
N TYR A 211 -1.65 2.60 -5.61
CA TYR A 211 -0.87 3.07 -4.48
C TYR A 211 0.50 2.40 -4.49
N GLY A 212 1.54 3.20 -4.47
CA GLY A 212 2.93 2.75 -4.52
C GLY A 212 3.79 3.39 -3.44
N TYR A 213 4.92 2.74 -3.17
CA TYR A 213 6.00 3.28 -2.36
C TYR A 213 7.27 3.20 -3.17
N VAL A 214 7.77 4.33 -3.58
CA VAL A 214 8.76 4.48 -4.64
C VAL A 214 9.92 5.33 -4.17
N GLN A 215 10.97 5.39 -4.99
CA GLN A 215 12.05 6.33 -4.81
C GLN A 215 12.07 7.34 -5.95
N ASP A 216 12.08 8.61 -5.61
CA ASP A 216 12.25 9.70 -6.57
C ASP A 216 13.65 9.66 -7.18
N LEU A 217 13.73 9.79 -8.51
CA LEU A 217 14.98 9.64 -9.26
C LEU A 217 15.97 10.76 -9.01
N ASP A 218 15.49 11.96 -8.81
CA ASP A 218 16.31 13.15 -8.74
C ASP A 218 16.79 13.43 -7.31
N SER A 219 15.88 13.39 -6.37
CA SER A 219 16.15 13.70 -4.96
C SER A 219 16.63 12.51 -4.14
N GLY A 220 16.32 11.28 -4.57
CA GLY A 220 16.53 10.05 -3.80
C GLY A 220 15.55 9.84 -2.66
N MET A 221 14.51 10.69 -2.55
CA MET A 221 13.48 10.60 -1.53
C MET A 221 12.60 9.38 -1.72
N TRP A 222 12.37 8.66 -0.65
CA TRP A 222 11.31 7.64 -0.59
C TRP A 222 9.97 8.33 -0.45
N GLN A 223 9.01 7.92 -1.26
CA GLN A 223 7.70 8.57 -1.37
C GLN A 223 6.57 7.56 -1.40
N PHE A 224 5.45 7.89 -0.78
CA PHE A 224 4.16 7.35 -1.17
C PHE A 224 3.67 8.08 -2.41
N ILE A 225 3.16 7.32 -3.40
CA ILE A 225 2.54 7.88 -4.59
C ILE A 225 1.16 7.28 -4.84
N MET A 226 0.32 8.04 -5.54
CA MET A 226 -0.90 7.55 -6.15
C MET A 226 -0.81 7.81 -7.66
N ILE A 227 -1.05 6.77 -8.44
CA ILE A 227 -1.05 6.80 -9.90
C ILE A 227 -2.50 6.57 -10.35
N ASP A 228 -2.98 7.40 -11.25
CA ASP A 228 -4.27 7.18 -11.90
C ASP A 228 -4.21 5.92 -12.77
N PHE A 229 -5.13 4.99 -12.53
CA PHE A 229 -5.14 3.71 -13.22
C PHE A 229 -5.34 3.84 -14.72
N GLU A 230 -6.17 4.79 -15.16
CA GLU A 230 -6.49 4.94 -16.60
C GLU A 230 -5.38 5.65 -17.36
N THR A 231 -4.78 6.67 -16.77
CA THR A 231 -3.82 7.54 -17.47
C THR A 231 -2.36 7.22 -17.18
N GLY A 232 -2.07 6.54 -16.07
CA GLY A 232 -0.70 6.34 -15.58
C GLY A 232 -0.07 7.59 -14.95
N GLU A 233 -0.82 8.69 -14.84
CA GLU A 233 -0.30 9.94 -14.25
C GLU A 233 -0.20 9.84 -12.72
N THR A 234 0.86 10.42 -12.15
CA THR A 234 0.98 10.56 -10.70
C THR A 234 0.08 11.70 -10.24
N VAL A 235 -0.96 11.38 -9.47
CA VAL A 235 -1.95 12.35 -8.95
C VAL A 235 -1.62 12.81 -7.54
N PHE A 236 -0.75 12.11 -6.84
CA PHE A 236 -0.30 12.45 -5.49
C PHE A 236 1.08 11.88 -5.23
N SER A 237 1.91 12.65 -4.53
CA SER A 237 3.16 12.18 -3.95
C SER A 237 3.36 12.79 -2.57
N MET A 238 4.00 12.04 -1.68
CA MET A 238 4.35 12.50 -0.34
C MET A 238 5.71 11.95 0.07
N ASP A 239 6.63 12.85 0.35
CA ASP A 239 7.95 12.52 0.82
C ASP A 239 7.92 11.86 2.19
N VAL A 240 8.75 10.85 2.38
CA VAL A 240 8.91 10.13 3.63
C VAL A 240 10.30 10.37 4.20
N SER A 241 11.36 10.04 3.45
CA SER A 241 12.74 10.15 3.91
C SER A 241 13.74 9.96 2.78
N ASP A 242 14.91 10.55 2.90
CA ASP A 242 16.07 10.31 2.03
C ASP A 242 16.99 9.19 2.54
N LYS A 243 16.64 8.58 3.68
CA LYS A 243 17.50 7.57 4.32
C LYS A 243 17.33 6.21 3.65
N PRO A 244 18.43 5.50 3.39
CA PRO A 244 18.41 4.24 2.65
C PRO A 244 17.58 3.13 3.32
N GLY A 245 17.54 3.08 4.64
CA GLY A 245 16.76 2.10 5.38
C GLY A 245 15.25 2.22 5.24
N TYR A 246 14.77 3.29 4.58
CA TYR A 246 13.36 3.42 4.20
C TYR A 246 13.01 2.68 2.91
N ASN A 247 13.97 2.00 2.25
CA ASN A 247 13.66 1.07 1.18
C ASN A 247 12.71 -0.02 1.68
N ASN A 248 11.63 -0.25 0.97
CA ASN A 248 10.65 -1.30 1.28
C ASN A 248 11.16 -2.72 1.02
N MET A 249 12.12 -2.89 0.11
CA MET A 249 12.77 -4.17 -0.22
C MET A 249 11.78 -5.27 -0.64
N ALA A 250 10.85 -4.99 -1.53
CA ALA A 250 9.85 -5.91 -2.07
C ALA A 250 8.85 -6.46 -1.05
N ILE A 251 8.74 -5.85 0.10
CA ILE A 251 7.71 -6.26 1.04
C ILE A 251 6.37 -5.65 0.59
N GLY A 252 5.31 -6.42 0.69
CA GLY A 252 3.98 -5.97 0.28
C GLY A 252 3.50 -4.77 1.07
N MET A 253 2.87 -3.83 0.39
CA MET A 253 1.99 -2.86 1.03
C MET A 253 0.67 -3.52 1.39
N TYR A 254 0.07 -3.10 2.49
CA TYR A 254 -1.19 -3.68 2.99
C TYR A 254 -2.22 -2.58 3.23
N ALA A 255 -3.43 -2.79 2.74
CA ALA A 255 -4.57 -1.96 3.13
C ALA A 255 -5.07 -2.40 4.51
N GLY A 256 -5.37 -1.46 5.38
CA GLY A 256 -6.04 -1.73 6.65
C GLY A 256 -7.45 -2.26 6.45
N SER A 257 -7.96 -3.00 7.42
CA SER A 257 -9.30 -3.63 7.35
C SER A 257 -10.43 -2.62 7.15
N SER A 258 -10.25 -1.39 7.66
CA SER A 258 -11.19 -0.27 7.46
C SER A 258 -11.07 0.40 6.09
N GLY A 259 -10.06 0.03 5.28
CA GLY A 259 -9.81 0.65 3.97
C GLY A 259 -9.27 2.09 4.02
N ASN A 260 -8.99 2.61 5.21
CA ASN A 260 -8.60 4.01 5.42
C ASN A 260 -7.10 4.23 5.66
N ALA A 261 -6.30 3.20 5.58
CA ALA A 261 -4.85 3.29 5.75
C ALA A 261 -4.10 2.27 4.89
N LEU A 262 -2.94 2.67 4.41
CA LEU A 262 -1.95 1.81 3.81
C LEU A 262 -0.78 1.65 4.76
N TYR A 263 -0.25 0.45 4.83
CA TYR A 263 0.91 0.12 5.65
C TYR A 263 2.04 -0.33 4.74
N CYS A 264 3.21 0.24 4.93
CA CYS A 264 4.40 -0.09 4.17
C CYS A 264 5.56 -0.39 5.13
N PRO A 265 6.01 -1.64 5.23
CA PRO A 265 7.22 -1.97 5.97
C PRO A 265 8.47 -1.38 5.32
N THR A 266 9.48 -1.09 6.11
CA THR A 266 10.78 -0.57 5.66
C THR A 266 11.93 -1.48 6.09
N GLY A 267 13.10 -1.28 5.49
CA GLY A 267 14.33 -1.96 5.88
C GLY A 267 14.77 -1.67 7.32
N TYR A 268 14.32 -0.58 7.93
CA TYR A 268 14.52 -0.33 9.36
C TYR A 268 13.59 -1.12 10.27
N LEU A 269 12.79 -2.05 9.73
CA LEU A 269 11.76 -2.79 10.45
C LEU A 269 10.69 -1.86 11.07
N GLU A 270 10.53 -0.69 10.52
CA GLU A 270 9.47 0.24 10.85
C GLU A 270 8.27 -0.05 9.95
N LEU A 271 7.09 0.24 10.43
CA LEU A 271 5.86 0.16 9.67
C LEU A 271 5.36 1.58 9.41
N LEU A 272 5.58 2.06 8.21
CA LEU A 272 5.00 3.33 7.76
C LEU A 272 3.49 3.15 7.58
N ARG A 273 2.75 4.15 8.01
CA ARG A 273 1.31 4.21 7.84
C ARG A 273 0.95 5.45 7.06
N LEU A 274 0.48 5.27 5.84
CA LEU A 274 -0.19 6.32 5.09
C LEU A 274 -1.67 6.27 5.41
N GLN A 275 -2.20 7.37 5.89
CA GLN A 275 -3.60 7.49 6.24
C GLN A 275 -4.13 8.83 5.75
N ASP A 276 -5.28 8.82 5.10
CA ASP A 276 -5.88 10.06 4.61
C ASP A 276 -6.44 10.89 5.77
N ARG A 277 -5.70 11.92 6.16
CA ARG A 277 -6.11 12.96 7.12
C ARG A 277 -6.60 12.47 8.48
N PHE A 278 -6.11 11.28 8.92
CA PHE A 278 -6.48 10.73 10.22
C PHE A 278 -5.30 10.78 11.19
N VAL A 279 -5.55 11.25 12.39
CA VAL A 279 -4.65 11.10 13.52
C VAL A 279 -5.32 10.21 14.55
N TYR A 280 -4.69 9.09 14.90
CA TYR A 280 -5.21 8.20 15.92
C TYR A 280 -4.59 8.50 17.28
N LEU A 281 -5.43 8.74 18.25
CA LEU A 281 -5.01 8.74 19.64
C LEU A 281 -5.03 7.32 20.22
N PRO A 282 -4.01 6.95 20.97
CA PRO A 282 -4.02 5.67 21.68
C PRO A 282 -5.14 5.65 22.71
N GLU A 283 -5.69 4.47 22.96
CA GLU A 283 -6.63 4.24 24.04
C GLU A 283 -5.96 4.54 25.41
N MET A 284 -6.66 5.29 26.26
CA MET A 284 -6.24 5.49 27.64
C MET A 284 -6.70 4.33 28.53
N PRO A 285 -6.04 4.08 29.67
CA PRO A 285 -4.99 4.87 30.34
C PRO A 285 -3.58 4.33 30.17
N TYR A 286 -3.33 3.34 29.33
CA TYR A 286 -2.18 2.45 29.48
C TYR A 286 -0.99 2.75 28.59
N ARG A 287 -1.04 3.79 27.78
CA ARG A 287 0.09 4.14 26.90
C ARG A 287 0.64 5.51 27.22
N LYS A 288 1.96 5.59 27.16
CA LYS A 288 2.68 6.85 27.22
C LYS A 288 2.31 7.65 25.98
N VAL A 289 1.45 8.63 26.15
CA VAL A 289 1.08 9.57 25.10
C VAL A 289 2.16 10.64 25.07
N ASP A 290 2.50 11.13 23.88
CA ASP A 290 3.27 12.37 23.77
C ASP A 290 2.37 13.50 24.30
N LEU A 291 2.63 13.91 25.54
CA LEU A 291 1.81 14.90 26.24
C LEU A 291 1.88 16.29 25.61
N ASP A 292 2.89 16.53 24.78
CA ASP A 292 3.02 17.79 24.06
C ASP A 292 2.07 17.87 22.85
N LYS A 293 1.62 16.70 22.38
CA LYS A 293 0.78 16.59 21.17
C LYS A 293 -0.65 16.11 21.41
N ALA A 294 -0.87 15.35 22.47
CA ALA A 294 -2.19 14.85 22.80
C ALA A 294 -2.38 14.72 24.31
N MET A 295 -3.43 15.32 24.84
CA MET A 295 -3.81 15.24 26.24
C MET A 295 -5.26 14.78 26.39
N ARG A 296 -5.52 14.06 27.49
CA ARG A 296 -6.87 13.71 27.92
C ARG A 296 -7.08 14.20 29.34
N ASN A 297 -8.14 14.97 29.53
CA ASN A 297 -8.51 15.50 30.81
C ASN A 297 -9.94 15.11 31.17
N ILE A 298 -10.23 15.02 32.44
CA ILE A 298 -11.61 14.92 32.91
C ILE A 298 -12.18 16.32 32.85
N LEU A 299 -13.33 16.45 32.19
CA LEU A 299 -14.16 17.63 32.23
C LEU A 299 -15.35 17.32 33.14
N THR A 300 -15.54 18.07 34.20
CA THR A 300 -16.67 17.87 35.10
C THR A 300 -17.98 18.32 34.43
N GLN A 301 -19.11 17.82 34.91
CA GLN A 301 -20.42 18.23 34.41
C GLN A 301 -20.65 19.72 34.58
N GLU A 302 -20.15 20.31 35.67
CA GLU A 302 -20.26 21.74 35.96
C GLU A 302 -19.49 22.56 34.94
N GLU A 303 -18.20 22.25 34.71
CA GLU A 303 -17.36 22.89 33.70
C GLU A 303 -17.94 22.74 32.30
N PHE A 304 -18.40 21.53 31.95
CA PHE A 304 -19.02 21.29 30.65
C PHE A 304 -20.23 22.21 30.40
N THR A 305 -21.08 22.37 31.40
CA THR A 305 -22.27 23.22 31.31
C THR A 305 -21.91 24.69 31.30
N GLU A 306 -20.98 25.13 32.15
CA GLU A 306 -20.51 26.51 32.22
C GLU A 306 -19.85 26.98 30.94
N ASP A 307 -19.16 26.08 30.26
CA ASP A 307 -18.47 26.36 29.01
C ASP A 307 -19.39 26.26 27.78
N GLY A 308 -20.66 25.90 27.97
CA GLY A 308 -21.67 25.92 26.91
C GLY A 308 -22.09 24.55 26.38
N GLY A 309 -21.59 23.46 26.95
CA GLY A 309 -22.04 22.12 26.65
C GLY A 309 -23.50 21.89 27.03
N LYS A 310 -24.19 21.05 26.28
CA LYS A 310 -25.59 20.70 26.49
C LYS A 310 -25.75 19.22 26.78
N GLY A 311 -26.63 18.89 27.73
CA GLY A 311 -26.83 17.51 28.18
C GLY A 311 -25.80 17.08 29.23
N ASN A 312 -25.52 15.83 29.32
CA ASN A 312 -24.52 15.25 30.22
C ASN A 312 -23.20 15.05 29.51
N VAL A 313 -22.08 15.32 30.19
CA VAL A 313 -20.76 15.04 29.62
C VAL A 313 -20.52 13.54 29.53
N ALA A 314 -19.96 13.07 28.42
CA ALA A 314 -19.58 11.69 28.20
C ALA A 314 -18.12 11.59 27.76
N GLY A 315 -17.39 10.74 28.45
CA GLY A 315 -15.99 10.50 28.11
C GLY A 315 -15.05 11.61 28.59
N TRP A 316 -13.96 11.76 27.83
CA TRP A 316 -12.85 12.64 28.19
C TRP A 316 -12.80 13.84 27.26
N LEU A 317 -12.37 14.98 27.78
CA LEU A 317 -11.89 16.08 26.95
C LEU A 317 -10.57 15.68 26.31
N ASN A 318 -10.55 15.61 24.99
CA ASN A 318 -9.35 15.26 24.24
C ASN A 318 -8.80 16.52 23.56
N THR A 319 -7.58 16.91 23.93
CA THR A 319 -6.84 18.01 23.30
C THR A 319 -5.74 17.42 22.44
N ILE A 320 -5.71 17.77 21.16
CA ILE A 320 -4.83 17.17 20.17
C ILE A 320 -4.19 18.28 19.35
N THR A 321 -2.88 18.18 19.13
CA THR A 321 -2.15 19.04 18.19
C THR A 321 -1.58 18.17 17.07
N VAL A 322 -1.80 18.58 15.83
CA VAL A 322 -1.32 17.91 14.63
C VAL A 322 -0.58 18.90 13.77
N GLU A 323 0.66 18.58 13.44
CA GLU A 323 1.54 19.39 12.59
C GLU A 323 1.53 18.91 11.14
N ASN A 324 1.92 19.76 10.21
CA ASN A 324 2.01 19.46 8.77
C ASN A 324 0.69 18.98 8.17
N VAL A 325 -0.40 19.60 8.58
CA VAL A 325 -1.75 19.23 8.15
C VAL A 325 -2.08 19.77 6.76
N HIS A 326 -3.01 19.10 6.12
CA HIS A 326 -3.75 19.62 4.97
C HIS A 326 -4.77 20.67 5.41
N PRO A 327 -5.33 21.46 4.48
CA PRO A 327 -6.38 22.45 4.80
C PRO A 327 -7.56 21.89 5.59
N SER A 328 -7.78 20.58 5.52
CA SER A 328 -8.77 19.85 6.31
C SER A 328 -8.19 18.53 6.78
N THR A 329 -8.33 18.20 8.06
CA THR A 329 -7.76 16.97 8.66
C THR A 329 -8.81 16.30 9.53
N THR A 330 -8.92 14.98 9.43
CA THR A 330 -9.77 14.18 10.31
C THR A 330 -8.94 13.57 11.44
N VAL A 331 -9.38 13.79 12.67
CA VAL A 331 -8.81 13.22 13.88
C VAL A 331 -9.71 12.09 14.35
N ALA A 332 -9.13 10.92 14.64
CA ALA A 332 -9.84 9.79 15.20
C ALA A 332 -9.42 9.56 16.65
N ILE A 333 -10.39 9.51 17.53
CA ILE A 333 -10.21 9.36 18.96
C ILE A 333 -10.81 8.02 19.38
N ARG A 334 -10.01 7.15 19.98
CA ARG A 334 -10.49 5.86 20.50
C ARG A 334 -11.09 6.02 21.87
N MET A 335 -12.31 5.54 22.05
CA MET A 335 -13.08 5.62 23.30
C MET A 335 -13.75 4.30 23.66
N LYS A 336 -13.78 4.00 24.95
CA LYS A 336 -14.59 2.96 25.60
C LYS A 336 -15.52 3.57 26.64
N GLY A 337 -16.46 2.76 27.12
CA GLY A 337 -17.36 3.17 28.18
C GLY A 337 -18.55 4.03 27.68
N LEU A 338 -18.77 4.03 26.37
CA LEU A 338 -19.94 4.70 25.79
C LEU A 338 -21.12 3.75 25.74
N ALA A 339 -22.27 4.16 26.26
CA ALA A 339 -23.50 3.35 26.24
C ALA A 339 -24.71 4.23 25.90
N GLY A 340 -25.56 3.75 25.02
CA GLY A 340 -26.75 4.48 24.58
C GLY A 340 -26.98 4.34 23.08
N LYS A 341 -27.96 5.08 22.55
CA LYS A 341 -28.13 5.17 21.11
C LYS A 341 -27.10 6.14 20.53
N THR A 342 -26.55 5.82 19.38
CA THR A 342 -25.53 6.64 18.74
C THR A 342 -26.04 8.06 18.47
N ASP A 343 -27.28 8.21 18.06
CA ASP A 343 -27.91 9.50 17.75
C ASP A 343 -28.16 10.38 19.00
N ASP A 344 -28.10 9.81 20.21
CA ASP A 344 -28.24 10.58 21.45
C ASP A 344 -26.96 11.35 21.80
N PHE A 345 -25.81 10.98 21.18
CA PHE A 345 -24.54 11.65 21.40
C PHE A 345 -24.37 12.88 20.52
N LYS A 346 -23.71 13.87 21.06
CA LYS A 346 -23.28 15.09 20.36
C LYS A 346 -21.79 15.33 20.63
N LEU A 347 -21.08 15.80 19.62
CA LEU A 347 -19.69 16.20 19.80
C LEU A 347 -19.62 17.72 20.04
N PHE A 348 -18.86 18.13 21.04
CA PHE A 348 -18.59 19.52 21.34
C PHE A 348 -17.09 19.80 21.19
N ALA A 349 -16.75 20.96 20.65
CA ALA A 349 -15.38 21.42 20.53
C ALA A 349 -15.24 22.82 21.14
N TYR A 350 -14.09 23.09 21.75
CA TYR A 350 -13.76 24.44 22.16
C TYR A 350 -13.46 25.31 20.94
N GLY A 351 -14.00 26.49 20.94
CA GLY A 351 -13.62 27.56 20.03
C GLY A 351 -12.52 28.45 20.64
N LYS A 352 -11.98 29.37 19.82
CA LYS A 352 -10.96 30.37 20.26
C LYS A 352 -11.45 31.29 21.38
N ASP A 353 -12.75 31.40 21.59
CA ASP A 353 -13.38 32.15 22.69
C ASP A 353 -13.42 31.40 24.04
N GLY A 354 -12.88 30.17 24.04
CA GLY A 354 -12.87 29.29 25.21
C GLY A 354 -14.26 28.70 25.55
N LYS A 355 -15.19 28.70 24.62
CA LYS A 355 -16.53 28.11 24.79
C LYS A 355 -16.70 26.86 23.96
N LEU A 356 -17.48 25.93 24.51
CA LEU A 356 -17.90 24.71 23.83
C LEU A 356 -19.00 25.00 22.83
N THR A 357 -18.83 24.58 21.62
CA THR A 357 -19.83 24.66 20.55
C THR A 357 -20.07 23.25 20.00
N GLU A 358 -21.31 22.92 19.73
CA GLU A 358 -21.70 21.66 19.11
C GLU A 358 -21.12 21.59 17.70
N VAL A 359 -20.38 20.52 17.41
CA VAL A 359 -19.79 20.25 16.09
C VAL A 359 -20.91 19.80 15.15
N PRO A 360 -21.02 20.35 13.94
CA PRO A 360 -21.99 19.93 12.95
C PRO A 360 -21.93 18.43 12.67
N GLU A 361 -23.10 17.79 12.49
CA GLU A 361 -23.21 16.32 12.34
C GLU A 361 -22.49 15.76 11.13
N ASP A 362 -22.28 16.54 10.10
CA ASP A 362 -21.52 16.17 8.89
C ASP A 362 -20.00 16.21 9.07
N LEU A 363 -19.51 16.81 10.16
CA LEU A 363 -18.08 16.91 10.45
C LEU A 363 -17.58 15.83 11.43
N TRP A 364 -18.44 15.00 11.97
CA TRP A 364 -18.02 13.96 12.91
C TRP A 364 -18.91 12.72 12.86
N LYS A 365 -18.41 11.60 13.39
CA LYS A 365 -19.14 10.33 13.53
C LYS A 365 -18.53 9.44 14.58
N ILE A 366 -19.34 8.52 15.12
CA ILE A 366 -18.87 7.39 15.95
C ILE A 366 -18.97 6.13 15.10
N GLN A 367 -17.92 5.34 15.06
CA GLN A 367 -17.90 4.07 14.34
C GLN A 367 -17.09 3.03 15.09
N THR A 368 -17.27 1.77 14.73
CA THR A 368 -16.40 0.65 15.11
C THR A 368 -15.13 0.65 14.26
N GLU A 369 -14.13 -0.14 14.65
CA GLU A 369 -12.84 -0.23 13.94
C GLU A 369 -12.98 -0.67 12.46
N ASP A 370 -14.03 -1.42 12.14
CA ASP A 370 -14.36 -1.83 10.76
C ASP A 370 -15.13 -0.76 9.96
N GLY A 371 -15.35 0.42 10.56
CA GLY A 371 -16.04 1.54 9.92
C GLY A 371 -17.57 1.50 10.01
N THR A 372 -18.15 0.50 10.69
CA THR A 372 -19.60 0.40 10.89
C THR A 372 -20.08 1.45 11.89
N ILE A 373 -21.14 2.19 11.57
CA ILE A 373 -21.81 3.10 12.50
C ILE A 373 -22.89 2.30 13.21
N PRO A 374 -22.74 2.01 14.53
CA PRO A 374 -23.72 1.23 15.27
C PRO A 374 -24.94 2.07 15.64
N GLU A 375 -26.12 1.48 15.65
CA GLU A 375 -27.35 2.15 16.17
C GLU A 375 -27.27 2.37 17.68
N LYS A 376 -26.55 1.47 18.37
CA LYS A 376 -26.41 1.49 19.83
C LYS A 376 -24.98 1.17 20.25
N LEU A 377 -24.45 1.96 21.19
CA LEU A 377 -23.14 1.77 21.79
C LEU A 377 -23.19 0.84 23.01
N SER A 378 -22.08 0.15 23.27
CA SER A 378 -21.88 -0.73 24.41
C SER A 378 -20.60 -0.37 25.14
N GLU A 379 -20.65 -0.34 26.48
CA GLU A 379 -19.51 0.06 27.34
C GLU A 379 -18.24 -0.77 27.10
N ASP A 380 -18.38 -2.03 26.70
CA ASP A 380 -17.26 -2.94 26.49
C ASP A 380 -16.63 -2.83 25.11
N THR A 381 -17.25 -2.09 24.21
CA THR A 381 -16.79 -1.95 22.82
C THR A 381 -15.89 -0.71 22.65
N LEU A 382 -14.79 -0.89 21.92
CA LEU A 382 -13.93 0.21 21.50
C LEU A 382 -14.52 0.88 20.25
N TYR A 383 -14.74 2.18 20.33
CA TYR A 383 -15.23 3.01 19.24
C TYR A 383 -14.18 4.01 18.79
N GLU A 384 -14.31 4.47 17.57
CA GLU A 384 -13.57 5.59 17.02
C GLU A 384 -14.52 6.77 16.82
N VAL A 385 -14.22 7.89 17.46
CA VAL A 385 -14.89 9.18 17.22
C VAL A 385 -14.04 9.96 16.24
N HIS A 386 -14.54 10.12 15.04
CA HIS A 386 -13.89 10.86 13.97
C HIS A 386 -14.41 12.29 13.92
N VAL A 387 -13.52 13.26 13.85
CA VAL A 387 -13.88 14.69 13.70
C VAL A 387 -12.98 15.33 12.65
N THR A 388 -13.60 16.02 11.71
CA THR A 388 -12.91 16.76 10.64
C THR A 388 -12.80 18.22 11.01
N VAL A 389 -11.58 18.75 10.93
CA VAL A 389 -11.24 20.13 11.31
C VAL A 389 -10.50 20.80 10.16
N GLU A 390 -10.83 22.04 9.89
CA GLU A 390 -10.13 22.90 8.92
C GLU A 390 -9.01 23.68 9.60
N ASP A 391 -7.84 23.74 8.98
CA ASP A 391 -6.71 24.57 9.39
C ASP A 391 -7.14 26.06 9.38
N GLY A 392 -6.99 26.72 10.51
CA GLY A 392 -7.50 28.09 10.73
C GLY A 392 -9.02 28.19 10.90
N GLY A 393 -9.76 27.06 10.89
CA GLY A 393 -11.22 27.01 11.04
C GLY A 393 -11.71 27.29 12.47
N THR A 394 -13.04 27.20 12.65
CA THR A 394 -13.71 27.54 13.92
C THR A 394 -13.23 26.70 15.11
N PHE A 395 -12.93 25.43 14.89
CA PHE A 395 -12.53 24.50 15.93
C PHE A 395 -11.01 24.31 16.03
N ASP A 396 -10.25 25.02 15.20
CA ASP A 396 -8.81 25.04 15.29
C ASP A 396 -8.33 26.10 16.26
N LEU A 397 -7.74 25.66 17.35
CA LEU A 397 -7.19 26.50 18.42
C LEU A 397 -5.73 26.94 18.15
N SER A 398 -5.09 26.41 17.09
CA SER A 398 -3.74 26.81 16.69
C SER A 398 -3.76 28.17 16.01
N GLU A 399 -2.68 28.93 16.20
CA GLU A 399 -2.38 30.15 15.46
C GLU A 399 -1.25 29.91 14.42
N THR A 400 -0.74 28.68 14.37
CA THR A 400 0.36 28.27 13.49
C THR A 400 -0.21 27.70 12.20
N GLU A 401 0.21 28.22 11.07
CA GLU A 401 -0.16 27.70 9.74
C GLU A 401 0.29 26.23 9.58
N LYS A 402 -0.55 25.40 9.02
CA LYS A 402 -0.37 23.95 8.89
C LYS A 402 -0.26 23.19 10.21
N GLU A 403 -0.78 23.74 11.27
CA GLU A 403 -0.95 23.08 12.55
C GLU A 403 -2.40 23.21 13.00
N ILE A 404 -3.04 22.10 13.33
CA ILE A 404 -4.37 22.07 13.93
C ILE A 404 -4.24 21.68 15.40
N LYS A 405 -4.86 22.48 16.27
CA LYS A 405 -5.06 22.15 17.68
C LYS A 405 -6.54 22.12 17.98
N ILE A 406 -7.06 20.98 18.39
CA ILE A 406 -8.48 20.77 18.70
C ILE A 406 -8.66 20.26 20.12
N ALA A 407 -9.73 20.70 20.78
CA ALA A 407 -10.14 20.18 22.08
C ALA A 407 -11.62 19.79 22.02
N VAL A 408 -11.92 18.50 22.14
CA VAL A 408 -13.26 17.92 21.93
C VAL A 408 -13.71 17.02 23.07
N VAL A 409 -15.01 16.99 23.29
CA VAL A 409 -15.68 16.15 24.28
C VAL A 409 -17.05 15.70 23.75
N LEU A 410 -17.47 14.48 24.10
CA LEU A 410 -18.83 14.01 23.84
C LEU A 410 -19.79 14.45 24.95
N GLY A 411 -21.01 14.76 24.53
CA GLY A 411 -22.17 14.93 25.41
C GLY A 411 -23.34 14.02 24.97
N TYR A 412 -24.29 13.74 25.84
CA TYR A 412 -25.48 12.94 25.55
C TYR A 412 -26.71 13.40 26.33
#